data_e10129ab8955fc1dedde622e20bbcd1b
#
_entry.id   e10129ab8955fc1dedde622e20bbcd1b
#
_cell.length_a   1.000
_cell.length_b   1.000
_cell.length_c   1.000
_cell.angle_alpha   90.00
_cell.angle_beta   90.00
_cell.angle_gamma   90.00
#
_symmetry.space_group_name_H-M   'P 1'
#
loop_
_entity.id
_entity.type
_entity.pdbx_description
1 polymer ?
#
loop_
_entity_poly.entity_id
_entity_poly.type
_entity_poly.pdbx_seq_one_letter_code
_entity_poly.pdbx_strand_id
1 'polypeptide(L)'
;AVNNLTDALSSIITILGVKLAKKERDSDHPFGHGRIEYFSAIIISVIILTAGGTSFLESVKKIFNPTQADYTTVTLFVICLSVITKLILSNYVKTQGKKYNSDALSAAGADAGFDAIISCSTLVCALVSIFLNISLEGLVGAIISVFIIKSGVEMLMTSVTDVIGARPGSELAA
;
A
#
# COMPACT_ATOMS: atom_id res chain seq x y z
N ALA A 1 5.68 6.07 14.62
CA ALA A 1 7.05 6.32 14.11
C ALA A 1 7.46 5.27 13.08
N VAL A 2 7.37 3.96 13.35
CA VAL A 2 7.78 2.88 12.42
C VAL A 2 6.99 2.94 11.12
N ASN A 3 5.68 3.12 11.15
CA ASN A 3 4.85 3.20 9.94
C ASN A 3 5.28 4.35 9.01
N ASN A 4 5.54 5.54 9.55
CA ASN A 4 5.99 6.68 8.75
C ASN A 4 7.38 6.45 8.13
N LEU A 5 8.25 5.69 8.81
CA LEU A 5 9.54 5.30 8.24
C LEU A 5 9.37 4.31 7.08
N THR A 6 8.46 3.35 7.23
CA THR A 6 8.11 2.39 6.17
C THR A 6 7.55 3.09 4.94
N ASP A 7 6.64 4.06 5.12
CA ASP A 7 6.06 4.88 4.05
C ASP A 7 7.13 5.70 3.31
N ALA A 8 8.10 6.27 4.06
CA ALA A 8 9.23 6.99 3.48
C ALA A 8 10.15 6.05 2.67
N LEU A 9 10.43 4.85 3.19
CA LEU A 9 11.25 3.84 2.49
C LEU A 9 10.55 3.37 1.20
N SER A 10 9.26 3.08 1.25
CA SER A 10 8.46 2.71 0.08
C SER A 10 8.54 3.79 -1.01
N SER A 11 8.40 5.06 -0.63
CA SER A 11 8.52 6.20 -1.55
C SER A 11 9.91 6.31 -2.17
N ILE A 12 10.97 6.15 -1.38
CA ILE A 12 12.36 6.17 -1.87
C ILE A 12 12.61 5.02 -2.85
N ILE A 13 12.18 3.81 -2.52
CA ILE A 13 12.32 2.62 -3.38
C ILE A 13 11.60 2.83 -4.71
N THR A 14 10.38 3.39 -4.68
CA THR A 14 9.62 3.72 -5.88
C THR A 14 10.36 4.71 -6.78
N ILE A 15 10.85 5.82 -6.19
CA ILE A 15 11.58 6.86 -6.94
C ILE A 15 12.85 6.27 -7.57
N LEU A 16 13.63 5.50 -6.80
CA LEU A 16 14.86 4.88 -7.28
C LEU A 16 14.56 3.84 -8.36
N GLY A 17 13.55 3.00 -8.18
CA GLY A 17 13.14 1.98 -9.14
C GLY A 17 12.74 2.57 -10.48
N VAL A 18 11.84 3.55 -10.48
CA VAL A 18 11.38 4.24 -11.71
C VAL A 18 12.52 5.02 -12.37
N LYS A 19 13.41 5.65 -11.57
CA LYS A 19 14.55 6.39 -12.11
C LYS A 19 15.59 5.47 -12.75
N LEU A 20 15.91 4.35 -12.10
CA LEU A 20 16.86 3.38 -12.62
C LEU A 20 16.32 2.62 -13.84
N ALA A 21 15.02 2.29 -13.84
CA ALA A 21 14.37 1.64 -14.99
C ALA A 21 14.42 2.48 -16.27
N LYS A 22 14.46 3.81 -16.15
CA LYS A 22 14.57 4.76 -17.29
C LYS A 22 16.01 4.98 -17.77
N LYS A 23 17.00 4.38 -17.10
CA LYS A 23 18.40 4.50 -17.51
C LYS A 23 18.60 3.84 -18.88
N GLU A 24 19.28 4.53 -19.79
CA GLU A 24 19.60 4.02 -21.12
C GLU A 24 20.46 2.76 -21.04
N ARG A 25 20.49 2.02 -22.15
CA ARG A 25 21.30 0.81 -22.30
C ARG A 25 22.77 1.17 -22.19
N ASP A 26 23.53 0.34 -21.47
CA ASP A 26 24.96 0.43 -21.37
C ASP A 26 25.64 -0.89 -21.82
N SER A 27 26.98 -0.93 -21.85
CA SER A 27 27.75 -2.09 -22.29
C SER A 27 27.48 -3.33 -21.42
N ASP A 28 27.14 -3.13 -20.14
CA ASP A 28 26.91 -4.22 -19.19
C ASP A 28 25.44 -4.69 -19.20
N HIS A 29 24.53 -3.81 -19.66
CA HIS A 29 23.09 -4.06 -19.72
C HIS A 29 22.52 -3.76 -21.11
N PRO A 30 22.80 -4.60 -22.12
CA PRO A 30 22.39 -4.36 -23.52
C PRO A 30 20.87 -4.38 -23.73
N PHE A 31 20.11 -5.01 -22.81
CA PHE A 31 18.65 -5.05 -22.84
C PHE A 31 18.00 -3.91 -22.04
N GLY A 32 18.82 -3.02 -21.43
CA GLY A 32 18.34 -1.92 -20.59
C GLY A 32 18.03 -2.33 -19.17
N HIS A 33 17.57 -1.36 -18.39
CA HIS A 33 17.36 -1.49 -16.93
C HIS A 33 15.87 -1.65 -16.55
N GLY A 34 14.96 -1.84 -17.50
CA GLY A 34 13.51 -1.87 -17.27
C GLY A 34 13.04 -2.86 -16.20
N ARG A 35 13.73 -3.99 -16.05
CA ARG A 35 13.38 -5.01 -15.04
C ARG A 35 13.58 -4.55 -13.59
N ILE A 36 14.36 -3.49 -13.34
CA ILE A 36 14.55 -2.92 -11.99
C ILE A 36 13.23 -2.42 -11.40
N GLU A 37 12.31 -1.96 -12.25
CA GLU A 37 10.99 -1.52 -11.83
C GLU A 37 10.19 -2.64 -11.16
N TYR A 38 10.19 -3.84 -11.74
CA TYR A 38 9.51 -5.00 -11.16
C TYR A 38 10.11 -5.41 -9.81
N PHE A 39 11.43 -5.33 -9.62
CA PHE A 39 12.05 -5.55 -8.33
C PHE A 39 11.58 -4.53 -7.29
N SER A 40 11.43 -3.27 -7.67
CA SER A 40 10.88 -2.25 -6.77
C SER A 40 9.43 -2.55 -6.41
N ALA A 41 8.60 -2.99 -7.35
CA ALA A 41 7.23 -3.40 -7.10
C ALA A 41 7.15 -4.61 -6.17
N ILE A 42 8.05 -5.60 -6.30
CA ILE A 42 8.16 -6.74 -5.37
C ILE A 42 8.48 -6.27 -3.96
N ILE A 43 9.45 -5.39 -3.78
CA ILE A 43 9.83 -4.88 -2.45
C ILE A 43 8.65 -4.14 -1.81
N ILE A 44 7.95 -3.30 -2.57
CA ILE A 44 6.76 -2.57 -2.08
C ILE A 44 5.65 -3.57 -1.70
N SER A 45 5.43 -4.62 -2.50
CA SER A 45 4.44 -5.66 -2.19
C SER A 45 4.75 -6.40 -0.88
N VAL A 46 6.04 -6.66 -0.61
CA VAL A 46 6.49 -7.25 0.67
C VAL A 46 6.25 -6.28 1.84
N ILE A 47 6.47 -4.98 1.64
CA ILE A 47 6.15 -3.95 2.63
C ILE A 47 4.64 -3.95 2.93
N ILE A 48 3.79 -3.98 1.90
CA ILE A 48 2.33 -4.06 2.06
C ILE A 48 1.93 -5.32 2.83
N LEU A 49 2.52 -6.47 2.52
CA LEU A 49 2.25 -7.73 3.21
C LEU A 49 2.64 -7.67 4.69
N THR A 50 3.80 -7.10 5.00
CA THR A 50 4.24 -6.93 6.40
C THR A 50 3.34 -5.97 7.15
N ALA A 51 2.94 -4.85 6.54
CA ALA A 51 2.00 -3.90 7.10
C ALA A 51 0.61 -4.52 7.34
N GLY A 52 0.09 -5.28 6.37
CA GLY A 52 -1.16 -6.03 6.51
C GLY A 52 -1.10 -7.07 7.62
N GLY A 53 0.01 -7.82 7.70
CA GLY A 53 0.23 -8.84 8.75
C GLY A 53 0.30 -8.23 10.15
N THR A 54 1.05 -7.16 10.33
CA THR A 54 1.14 -6.45 11.62
C THR A 54 -0.19 -5.82 12.01
N SER A 55 -0.89 -5.20 11.07
CA SER A 55 -2.23 -4.64 11.29
C SER A 55 -3.24 -5.71 11.69
N PHE A 56 -3.18 -6.90 11.09
CA PHE A 56 -4.01 -8.04 11.47
C PHE A 56 -3.76 -8.48 12.91
N LEU A 57 -2.50 -8.68 13.28
CA LEU A 57 -2.12 -9.09 14.63
C LEU A 57 -2.54 -8.06 15.68
N GLU A 58 -2.35 -6.77 15.41
CA GLU A 58 -2.79 -5.69 16.29
C GLU A 58 -4.32 -5.65 16.42
N SER A 59 -5.04 -5.86 15.32
CA SER A 59 -6.49 -5.88 15.30
C SER A 59 -7.04 -7.05 16.12
N VAL A 60 -6.44 -8.25 16.00
CA VAL A 60 -6.80 -9.42 16.81
C VAL A 60 -6.53 -9.15 18.29
N LYS A 61 -5.40 -8.55 18.64
CA LYS A 61 -5.12 -8.16 20.03
C LYS A 61 -6.17 -7.18 20.58
N LYS A 62 -6.62 -6.19 19.78
CA LYS A 62 -7.68 -5.24 20.17
C LYS A 62 -9.04 -5.90 20.35
N ILE A 63 -9.35 -7.00 19.63
CA ILE A 63 -10.58 -7.76 19.84
C ILE A 63 -10.59 -8.41 21.23
N PHE A 64 -9.46 -9.02 21.64
CA PHE A 64 -9.37 -9.70 22.94
C PHE A 64 -9.13 -8.73 24.12
N ASN A 65 -8.47 -7.60 23.87
CA ASN A 65 -8.17 -6.58 24.86
C ASN A 65 -8.61 -5.21 24.33
N PRO A 66 -9.90 -4.88 24.38
CA PRO A 66 -10.41 -3.60 23.88
C PRO A 66 -9.80 -2.46 24.68
N THR A 67 -9.00 -1.62 24.05
CA THR A 67 -8.52 -0.37 24.60
C THR A 67 -9.42 0.75 24.13
N GLN A 68 -10.04 1.50 25.02
CA GLN A 68 -10.74 2.73 24.66
C GLN A 68 -9.67 3.79 24.34
N ALA A 69 -9.65 4.24 23.11
CA ALA A 69 -8.80 5.36 22.72
C ALA A 69 -9.53 6.67 22.99
N ASP A 70 -8.86 7.57 23.73
CA ASP A 70 -9.39 8.92 23.98
C ASP A 70 -9.24 9.78 22.71
N TYR A 71 -10.34 9.97 22.02
CA TYR A 71 -10.38 10.81 20.83
C TYR A 71 -10.68 12.27 21.19
N THR A 72 -9.63 13.08 21.21
CA THR A 72 -9.77 14.53 21.35
C THR A 72 -10.19 15.16 20.01
N THR A 73 -10.91 16.28 20.03
CA THR A 73 -11.32 17.02 18.82
C THR A 73 -10.14 17.33 17.90
N VAL A 74 -8.98 17.66 18.47
CA VAL A 74 -7.74 17.90 17.70
C VAL A 74 -7.29 16.64 16.98
N THR A 75 -7.33 15.47 17.65
CA THR A 75 -6.97 14.18 17.06
C THR A 75 -7.88 13.84 15.88
N LEU A 76 -9.18 14.04 16.01
CA LEU A 76 -10.15 13.81 14.92
C LEU A 76 -9.88 14.72 13.72
N PHE A 77 -9.58 15.99 13.95
CA PHE A 77 -9.24 16.92 12.88
C PHE A 77 -7.97 16.50 12.13
N VAL A 78 -6.92 16.10 12.86
CA VAL A 78 -5.66 15.60 12.26
C VAL A 78 -5.89 14.32 11.46
N ILE A 79 -6.70 13.38 11.97
CA ILE A 79 -7.03 12.14 11.23
C ILE A 79 -7.79 12.48 9.95
N CYS A 80 -8.78 13.37 10.00
CA CYS A 80 -9.57 13.79 8.84
C CYS A 80 -8.67 14.42 7.76
N LEU A 81 -7.77 15.32 8.14
CA LEU A 81 -6.81 15.94 7.22
C LEU A 81 -5.87 14.88 6.60
N SER A 82 -5.42 13.94 7.42
CA SER A 82 -4.57 12.82 6.95
C SER A 82 -5.29 11.95 5.92
N VAL A 83 -6.56 11.60 6.16
CA VAL A 83 -7.38 10.80 5.22
C VAL A 83 -7.49 11.51 3.88
N ILE A 84 -7.85 12.81 3.87
CA ILE A 84 -7.99 13.59 2.64
C ILE A 84 -6.68 13.62 1.86
N THR A 85 -5.57 13.90 2.55
CA THR A 85 -4.24 13.96 1.92
C THR A 85 -3.85 12.61 1.30
N LYS A 86 -4.06 11.50 2.03
CA LYS A 86 -3.74 10.14 1.56
C LYS A 86 -4.61 9.72 0.38
N LEU A 87 -5.89 10.07 0.37
CA LEU A 87 -6.79 9.78 -0.77
C LEU A 87 -6.34 10.52 -2.05
N ILE A 88 -6.03 11.80 -1.93
CA ILE A 88 -5.53 12.60 -3.06
C ILE A 88 -4.22 12.01 -3.58
N LEU A 89 -3.27 11.69 -2.68
CA LEU A 89 -1.98 11.13 -3.03
C LEU A 89 -2.13 9.77 -3.72
N SER A 90 -2.93 8.86 -3.16
CA SER A 90 -3.18 7.53 -3.73
C SER A 90 -3.74 7.64 -5.16
N ASN A 91 -4.77 8.45 -5.36
CA ASN A 91 -5.38 8.64 -6.67
C ASN A 91 -4.40 9.24 -7.68
N TYR A 92 -3.61 10.22 -7.25
CA TYR A 92 -2.60 10.84 -8.10
C TYR A 92 -1.53 9.81 -8.52
N VAL A 93 -0.94 9.09 -7.57
CA VAL A 93 0.12 8.11 -7.84
C VAL A 93 -0.40 6.95 -8.69
N LYS A 94 -1.60 6.41 -8.41
CA LYS A 94 -2.24 5.36 -9.23
C LYS A 94 -2.47 5.82 -10.67
N THR A 95 -2.92 7.05 -10.85
CA THR A 95 -3.16 7.62 -12.19
C THR A 95 -1.85 7.75 -12.96
N GLN A 96 -0.78 8.20 -12.31
CA GLN A 96 0.54 8.28 -12.93
C GLN A 96 1.10 6.87 -13.24
N GLY A 97 0.90 5.90 -12.34
CA GLY A 97 1.29 4.50 -12.56
C GLY A 97 0.66 3.93 -13.83
N LYS A 98 -0.65 4.10 -13.99
CA LYS A 98 -1.37 3.67 -15.20
C LYS A 98 -0.90 4.43 -16.46
N LYS A 99 -0.69 5.75 -16.37
CA LYS A 99 -0.27 6.58 -17.49
C LYS A 99 1.10 6.21 -18.03
N TYR A 100 2.02 5.81 -17.14
CA TYR A 100 3.40 5.46 -17.50
C TYR A 100 3.64 3.96 -17.57
N ASN A 101 2.61 3.13 -17.42
CA ASN A 101 2.70 1.67 -17.34
C ASN A 101 3.77 1.22 -16.32
N SER A 102 3.76 1.84 -15.14
CA SER A 102 4.75 1.63 -14.09
C SER A 102 4.15 0.81 -12.95
N ASP A 103 4.66 -0.41 -12.76
CA ASP A 103 4.22 -1.31 -11.70
C ASP A 103 4.65 -0.79 -10.33
N ALA A 104 5.86 -0.21 -10.22
CA ALA A 104 6.33 0.39 -8.98
C ALA A 104 5.45 1.57 -8.54
N LEU A 105 5.04 2.46 -9.47
CA LEU A 105 4.11 3.54 -9.15
C LEU A 105 2.71 3.02 -8.81
N SER A 106 2.25 1.99 -9.51
CA SER A 106 0.95 1.35 -9.24
C SER A 106 0.94 0.72 -7.85
N ALA A 107 2.02 0.01 -7.48
CA ALA A 107 2.21 -0.57 -6.16
C ALA A 107 2.25 0.52 -5.05
N ALA A 108 3.04 1.56 -5.23
CA ALA A 108 3.11 2.68 -4.27
C ALA A 108 1.77 3.42 -4.14
N GLY A 109 1.02 3.56 -5.23
CA GLY A 109 -0.32 4.13 -5.20
C GLY A 109 -1.33 3.24 -4.47
N ALA A 110 -1.18 1.92 -4.56
CA ALA A 110 -1.99 0.96 -3.81
C ALA A 110 -1.66 1.02 -2.31
N ASP A 111 -0.38 1.05 -1.95
CA ASP A 111 0.09 1.22 -0.56
C ASP A 111 -0.52 2.46 0.11
N ALA A 112 -0.38 3.62 -0.54
CA ALA A 112 -1.03 4.87 -0.07
C ALA A 112 -2.57 4.75 0.01
N GLY A 113 -3.18 3.93 -0.86
CA GLY A 113 -4.62 3.66 -0.85
C GLY A 113 -5.04 2.82 0.36
N PHE A 114 -4.29 1.78 0.70
CA PHE A 114 -4.53 0.97 1.90
C PHE A 114 -4.38 1.80 3.17
N ASP A 115 -3.37 2.65 3.22
CA ASP A 115 -3.19 3.60 4.32
C ASP A 115 -4.37 4.57 4.48
N ALA A 116 -4.92 5.05 3.35
CA ALA A 116 -6.12 5.89 3.38
C ALA A 116 -7.35 5.13 3.88
N ILE A 117 -7.52 3.86 3.48
CA ILE A 117 -8.62 2.99 3.96
C ILE A 117 -8.50 2.75 5.46
N ILE A 118 -7.31 2.42 5.95
CA ILE A 118 -7.06 2.23 7.39
C ILE A 118 -7.39 3.52 8.15
N SER A 119 -6.90 4.67 7.69
CA SER A 119 -7.15 5.96 8.34
C SER A 119 -8.63 6.34 8.33
N CYS A 120 -9.35 6.07 7.22
CA CYS A 120 -10.78 6.30 7.12
C CYS A 120 -11.57 5.39 8.08
N SER A 121 -11.19 4.11 8.17
CA SER A 121 -11.83 3.18 9.10
C SER A 121 -11.61 3.58 10.56
N THR A 122 -10.41 4.06 10.89
CA THR A 122 -10.10 4.60 12.23
C THR A 122 -10.98 5.80 12.55
N LEU A 123 -11.20 6.71 11.59
CA LEU A 123 -12.09 7.86 11.77
C LEU A 123 -13.54 7.42 12.03
N VAL A 124 -14.04 6.46 11.23
CA VAL A 124 -15.40 5.92 11.41
C VAL A 124 -15.52 5.22 12.77
N CYS A 125 -14.56 4.39 13.15
CA CYS A 125 -14.55 3.71 14.44
C CYS A 125 -14.49 4.71 15.62
N ALA A 126 -13.71 5.79 15.47
CA ALA A 126 -13.63 6.86 16.46
C ALA A 126 -15.01 7.54 16.66
N LEU A 127 -15.69 7.87 15.57
CA LEU A 127 -17.04 8.46 15.65
C LEU A 127 -18.03 7.49 16.29
N VAL A 128 -18.02 6.21 15.90
CA VAL A 128 -18.87 5.18 16.50
C VAL A 128 -18.58 5.03 18.00
N SER A 129 -17.32 5.02 18.39
CA SER A 129 -16.91 4.92 19.79
C SER A 129 -17.41 6.10 20.63
N ILE A 130 -17.38 7.32 20.09
CA ILE A 130 -17.86 8.52 20.77
C ILE A 130 -19.40 8.51 20.95
N PHE A 131 -20.15 8.08 19.91
CA PHE A 131 -21.61 8.11 19.94
C PHE A 131 -22.24 6.90 20.61
N LEU A 132 -21.66 5.71 20.45
CA LEU A 132 -22.25 4.44 20.89
C LEU A 132 -21.50 3.76 22.03
N ASN A 133 -20.35 4.28 22.47
CA ASN A 133 -19.44 3.66 23.44
C ASN A 133 -19.06 2.20 23.10
N ILE A 134 -18.99 1.88 21.81
CA ILE A 134 -18.62 0.53 21.32
C ILE A 134 -17.28 0.64 20.59
N SER A 135 -16.30 -0.18 21.00
CA SER A 135 -15.01 -0.27 20.33
C SER A 135 -15.08 -1.31 19.20
N LEU A 136 -15.22 -0.84 17.95
CA LEU A 136 -15.24 -1.69 16.75
C LEU A 136 -13.87 -1.76 16.04
N GLU A 137 -12.87 -1.04 16.52
CA GLU A 137 -11.56 -0.89 15.86
C GLU A 137 -10.90 -2.24 15.56
N GLY A 138 -10.93 -3.18 16.50
CA GLY A 138 -10.32 -4.48 16.32
C GLY A 138 -10.97 -5.29 15.20
N LEU A 139 -12.31 -5.32 15.16
CA LEU A 139 -13.05 -6.10 14.17
C LEU A 139 -12.92 -5.51 12.77
N VAL A 140 -13.11 -4.21 12.63
CA VAL A 140 -12.98 -3.50 11.35
C VAL A 140 -11.54 -3.58 10.84
N GLY A 141 -10.56 -3.38 11.72
CA GLY A 141 -9.14 -3.49 11.38
C GLY A 141 -8.75 -4.90 10.91
N ALA A 142 -9.28 -5.96 11.55
CA ALA A 142 -9.04 -7.34 11.14
C ALA A 142 -9.60 -7.63 9.73
N ILE A 143 -10.80 -7.16 9.41
CA ILE A 143 -11.40 -7.33 8.08
C ILE A 143 -10.55 -6.60 7.03
N ILE A 144 -10.18 -5.35 7.28
CA ILE A 144 -9.40 -4.55 6.34
C ILE A 144 -8.01 -5.17 6.11
N SER A 145 -7.35 -5.63 7.17
CA SER A 145 -6.02 -6.23 7.04
C SER A 145 -6.03 -7.51 6.21
N VAL A 146 -7.09 -8.33 6.24
CA VAL A 146 -7.24 -9.48 5.33
C VAL A 146 -7.30 -9.04 3.86
N PHE A 147 -8.04 -7.96 3.55
CA PHE A 147 -8.06 -7.41 2.19
C PHE A 147 -6.71 -6.87 1.75
N ILE A 148 -5.97 -6.22 2.66
CA ILE A 148 -4.62 -5.71 2.38
C ILE A 148 -3.66 -6.86 2.08
N ILE A 149 -3.67 -7.91 2.90
CA ILE A 149 -2.84 -9.11 2.69
C ILE A 149 -3.17 -9.75 1.34
N LYS A 150 -4.46 -9.96 1.03
CA LYS A 150 -4.87 -10.52 -0.26
C LYS A 150 -4.32 -9.68 -1.43
N SER A 151 -4.51 -8.37 -1.39
CA SER A 151 -4.05 -7.47 -2.45
C SER A 151 -2.52 -7.43 -2.55
N GLY A 152 -1.81 -7.48 -1.42
CA GLY A 152 -0.35 -7.58 -1.38
C GLY A 152 0.17 -8.87 -2.03
N VAL A 153 -0.51 -10.01 -1.79
CA VAL A 153 -0.19 -11.29 -2.46
C VAL A 153 -0.43 -11.19 -3.96
N GLU A 154 -1.57 -10.69 -4.41
CA GLU A 154 -1.88 -10.52 -5.83
C GLU A 154 -0.84 -9.64 -6.53
N MET A 155 -0.45 -8.52 -5.91
CA MET A 155 0.56 -7.61 -6.45
C MET A 155 1.94 -8.27 -6.51
N LEU A 156 2.33 -9.02 -5.46
CA LEU A 156 3.59 -9.76 -5.43
C LEU A 156 3.64 -10.80 -6.55
N MET A 157 2.56 -11.58 -6.71
CA MET A 157 2.47 -12.61 -7.75
C MET A 157 2.56 -12.02 -9.16
N THR A 158 1.87 -10.89 -9.41
CA THR A 158 1.95 -10.18 -10.68
C THR A 158 3.38 -9.72 -10.97
N SER A 159 4.00 -9.02 -10.03
CA SER A 159 5.36 -8.50 -10.20
C SER A 159 6.40 -9.62 -10.39
N VAL A 160 6.25 -10.75 -9.70
CA VAL A 160 7.13 -11.93 -9.89
C VAL A 160 6.92 -12.53 -11.28
N THR A 161 5.67 -12.65 -11.74
CA THR A 161 5.36 -13.16 -13.07
C THR A 161 5.97 -12.29 -14.17
N ASP A 162 5.93 -10.96 -13.99
CA ASP A 162 6.50 -10.01 -14.95
C ASP A 162 8.04 -10.07 -14.98
N VAL A 163 8.69 -10.36 -13.85
CA VAL A 163 10.15 -10.61 -13.81
C VAL A 163 10.53 -11.89 -14.57
N ILE A 164 9.75 -12.97 -14.41
CA ILE A 164 10.02 -14.27 -15.04
C ILE A 164 9.70 -14.22 -16.55
N GLY A 165 8.82 -13.32 -16.95
CA GLY A 165 8.30 -13.18 -18.31
C GLY A 165 6.91 -13.82 -18.41
N ALA A 166 5.89 -12.99 -18.45
CA ALA A 166 4.53 -13.43 -18.72
C ALA A 166 4.45 -14.05 -20.13
N ARG A 167 3.68 -15.12 -20.25
CA ARG A 167 3.39 -15.72 -21.56
C ARG A 167 2.68 -14.65 -22.41
N PRO A 168 3.12 -14.38 -23.66
CA PRO A 168 2.38 -13.49 -24.54
C PRO A 168 0.93 -13.95 -24.60
N GLY A 169 -0.03 -13.02 -24.44
CA GLY A 169 -1.44 -13.34 -24.55
C GLY A 169 -1.73 -14.06 -25.87
N SER A 170 -2.71 -14.93 -25.89
CA SER A 170 -3.11 -15.75 -27.04
C SER A 170 -3.38 -14.95 -28.34
N GLU A 171 -3.50 -13.63 -28.25
CA GLU A 171 -3.67 -12.75 -29.42
C GLU A 171 -2.40 -12.57 -30.28
N LEU A 172 -1.21 -12.86 -29.74
CA LEU A 172 0.07 -12.79 -30.49
C LEU A 172 0.52 -14.16 -31.01
N ALA A 173 -0.24 -15.21 -30.74
CA ALA A 173 0.03 -16.60 -31.15
C ALA A 173 -0.84 -17.07 -32.32
N ALA A 174 -1.59 -16.17 -32.97
CA ALA A 174 -2.45 -16.44 -34.12
C ALA A 174 -1.84 -15.88 -35.43
#